data_118aa78d96c0f57a8259f6dd0861b94d
#
_entry.id   118aa78d96c0f57a8259f6dd0861b94d
#
_cell.length_a   1.000
_cell.length_b   1.000
_cell.length_c   1.000
_cell.angle_alpha   90.00
_cell.angle_beta   90.00
_cell.angle_gamma   90.00
#
_symmetry.space_group_name_H-M   'P 1'
#
loop_
_entity.id
_entity.type
_entity.pdbx_description
1 polymer ?
#
loop_
_entity_poly.entity_id
_entity_poly.type
_entity_poly.pdbx_seq_one_letter_code
_entity_poly.pdbx_strand_id
1 'polypeptide(L)'
;MSKVQEILGDVEKQRQEILQKCDDIYIVNAGRMNHGKSSLFNALLGHKVYKVADVRQTTENQKELYKDHIYFIDTPGLDVNMEDDEVAYSVYKQANFIIYVHNPRIGELHKKELDHIKRLADILTPEYFRSHFAMVMTFSEEFLGRNKDKLDEILVPVRASLQDILGGEVQIFCISNKLYDQACNVSDSRKQKVFLENSGILALREFIDEHLPIWQQENVALQKKHFANLREDALIQLEELRKQAEDEQKRHQEKFKEQKQRVKDGFANATARIQQYTTRLNKEKNAVNNLKKSLSTLREKHKREYY
;
A
#
# COMPACT_ATOMS: atom_id res chain seq x y z
N MET A 1 -21.91 2.34 10.58
CA MET A 1 -20.69 2.40 11.41
C MET A 1 -20.27 3.86 11.53
N SER A 2 -19.73 4.30 12.69
CA SER A 2 -19.17 5.66 12.79
C SER A 2 -17.88 5.73 11.97
N LYS A 3 -17.55 6.92 11.43
CA LYS A 3 -16.27 7.14 10.71
C LYS A 3 -15.05 6.72 11.54
N VAL A 4 -15.12 6.87 12.85
CA VAL A 4 -14.07 6.41 13.79
C VAL A 4 -13.90 4.89 13.74
N GLN A 5 -15.00 4.13 13.73
CA GLN A 5 -14.96 2.66 13.64
C GLN A 5 -14.42 2.18 12.30
N GLU A 6 -14.67 2.90 11.21
CA GLU A 6 -14.15 2.63 9.88
C GLU A 6 -12.62 2.81 9.86
N ILE A 7 -12.11 3.97 10.32
CA ILE A 7 -10.66 4.24 10.39
C ILE A 7 -9.95 3.18 11.26
N LEU A 8 -10.47 2.87 12.43
CA LEU A 8 -9.88 1.87 13.31
C LEU A 8 -9.91 0.46 12.71
N GLY A 9 -10.98 0.12 12.00
CA GLY A 9 -11.11 -1.15 11.28
C GLY A 9 -10.09 -1.28 10.15
N ASP A 10 -9.87 -0.22 9.38
CA ASP A 10 -8.88 -0.19 8.30
C ASP A 10 -7.45 -0.30 8.84
N VAL A 11 -7.13 0.41 9.93
CA VAL A 11 -5.82 0.30 10.58
C VAL A 11 -5.56 -1.12 11.09
N GLU A 12 -6.54 -1.75 11.73
CA GLU A 12 -6.37 -3.11 12.24
C GLU A 12 -6.24 -4.13 11.10
N LYS A 13 -7.00 -3.99 10.01
CA LYS A 13 -6.87 -4.83 8.83
C LYS A 13 -5.47 -4.71 8.22
N GLN A 14 -4.98 -3.49 7.99
CA GLN A 14 -3.65 -3.25 7.45
C GLN A 14 -2.55 -3.74 8.41
N ARG A 15 -2.74 -3.58 9.72
CA ARG A 15 -1.85 -4.16 10.73
C ARG A 15 -1.73 -5.67 10.60
N GLN A 16 -2.84 -6.38 10.44
CA GLN A 16 -2.83 -7.84 10.24
C GLN A 16 -2.12 -8.24 8.96
N GLU A 17 -2.34 -7.51 7.86
CA GLU A 17 -1.63 -7.72 6.59
C GLU A 17 -0.12 -7.50 6.74
N ILE A 18 0.30 -6.46 7.46
CA ILE A 18 1.71 -6.17 7.74
C ILE A 18 2.32 -7.30 8.59
N LEU A 19 1.64 -7.75 9.64
CA LEU A 19 2.13 -8.84 10.50
C LEU A 19 2.28 -10.15 9.74
N GLN A 20 1.36 -10.48 8.83
CA GLN A 20 1.46 -11.67 8.00
C GLN A 20 2.63 -11.62 7.01
N LYS A 21 2.98 -10.44 6.51
CA LYS A 21 4.06 -10.23 5.53
C LYS A 21 5.41 -9.92 6.17
N CYS A 22 5.45 -9.69 7.47
CA CYS A 22 6.67 -9.24 8.17
C CYS A 22 7.82 -10.25 8.05
N ASP A 23 7.50 -11.55 8.08
CA ASP A 23 8.47 -12.63 8.00
C ASP A 23 8.68 -13.16 6.57
N ASP A 24 7.76 -12.84 5.64
CA ASP A 24 7.81 -13.33 4.27
C ASP A 24 8.89 -12.59 3.46
N ILE A 25 9.76 -13.34 2.81
CA ILE A 25 10.76 -12.85 1.86
C ILE A 25 10.39 -13.27 0.45
N TYR A 26 10.30 -12.31 -0.44
CA TYR A 26 9.98 -12.52 -1.85
C TYR A 26 11.21 -12.32 -2.73
N ILE A 27 11.65 -13.41 -3.37
CA ILE A 27 12.70 -13.41 -4.37
C ILE A 27 12.01 -13.52 -5.74
N VAL A 28 12.15 -12.48 -6.55
CA VAL A 28 11.41 -12.34 -7.80
C VAL A 28 12.37 -12.42 -8.98
N ASN A 29 12.04 -13.19 -10.00
CA ASN A 29 12.80 -13.13 -11.24
C ASN A 29 12.27 -12.05 -12.18
N ALA A 30 13.16 -11.49 -12.98
CA ALA A 30 12.87 -10.53 -14.03
C ALA A 30 13.69 -10.87 -15.28
N GLY A 31 13.31 -10.35 -16.44
CA GLY A 31 14.03 -10.57 -17.70
C GLY A 31 13.12 -11.00 -18.84
N ARG A 32 13.68 -11.07 -20.04
CA ARG A 32 12.92 -11.38 -21.25
C ARG A 32 12.42 -12.83 -21.30
N MET A 33 11.41 -13.06 -22.12
CA MET A 33 10.92 -14.41 -22.41
C MET A 33 12.08 -15.29 -22.96
N ASN A 34 12.07 -16.57 -22.63
CA ASN A 34 13.06 -17.58 -23.05
C ASN A 34 14.52 -17.32 -22.58
N HIS A 35 14.71 -16.44 -21.60
CA HIS A 35 16.02 -16.25 -20.97
C HIS A 35 16.32 -17.27 -19.86
N GLY A 36 15.42 -18.20 -19.58
CA GLY A 36 15.65 -19.28 -18.62
C GLY A 36 15.23 -18.99 -17.18
N LYS A 37 14.34 -18.02 -16.94
CA LYS A 37 13.82 -17.64 -15.62
C LYS A 37 13.21 -18.81 -14.85
N SER A 38 12.16 -19.43 -15.39
CA SER A 38 11.47 -20.57 -14.79
C SER A 38 12.38 -21.78 -14.60
N SER A 39 13.32 -22.01 -15.54
CA SER A 39 14.33 -23.06 -15.42
C SER A 39 15.31 -22.79 -14.27
N LEU A 40 15.73 -21.54 -14.08
CA LEU A 40 16.58 -21.12 -12.96
C LEU A 40 15.88 -21.37 -11.62
N PHE A 41 14.64 -20.94 -11.48
CA PHE A 41 13.90 -21.13 -10.24
C PHE A 41 13.63 -22.60 -9.93
N ASN A 42 13.32 -23.42 -10.94
CA ASN A 42 13.26 -24.88 -10.77
C ASN A 42 14.61 -25.47 -10.29
N ALA A 43 15.74 -24.99 -10.83
CA ALA A 43 17.05 -25.42 -10.39
C ALA A 43 17.36 -24.98 -8.95
N LEU A 44 16.97 -23.76 -8.55
CA LEU A 44 17.12 -23.27 -7.18
C LEU A 44 16.22 -24.02 -6.20
N LEU A 45 14.99 -24.35 -6.56
CA LEU A 45 14.08 -25.16 -5.76
C LEU A 45 14.53 -26.64 -5.64
N GLY A 46 15.27 -27.14 -6.62
CA GLY A 46 15.69 -28.53 -6.70
C GLY A 46 14.64 -29.46 -7.27
N HIS A 47 13.49 -28.95 -7.72
CA HIS A 47 12.40 -29.72 -8.32
C HIS A 47 11.63 -28.88 -9.34
N LYS A 48 10.92 -29.54 -10.28
CA LYS A 48 10.20 -28.87 -11.36
C LYS A 48 8.81 -28.46 -10.93
N VAL A 49 8.61 -27.18 -10.68
CA VAL A 49 7.31 -26.56 -10.34
C VAL A 49 6.85 -25.67 -11.47
N TYR A 50 7.74 -24.79 -11.91
CA TYR A 50 7.42 -23.85 -12.98
C TYR A 50 7.51 -24.57 -14.34
N LYS A 51 6.49 -24.31 -15.17
CA LYS A 51 6.47 -24.86 -16.54
C LYS A 51 7.51 -24.15 -17.40
N VAL A 52 8.34 -24.96 -18.05
CA VAL A 52 9.36 -24.48 -19.00
C VAL A 52 8.91 -24.86 -20.39
N ALA A 53 8.63 -23.89 -21.26
CA ALA A 53 8.29 -24.14 -22.66
C ALA A 53 8.68 -22.95 -23.54
N ASP A 54 8.85 -23.25 -24.82
CA ASP A 54 9.16 -22.26 -25.87
C ASP A 54 7.96 -21.35 -26.22
N VAL A 55 6.77 -21.69 -25.77
CA VAL A 55 5.56 -20.89 -25.95
C VAL A 55 5.17 -20.27 -24.62
N ARG A 56 4.72 -19.00 -24.66
CA ARG A 56 4.25 -18.26 -23.48
C ARG A 56 3.32 -19.10 -22.61
N GLN A 57 3.76 -19.42 -21.40
CA GLN A 57 2.98 -20.20 -20.43
C GLN A 57 2.77 -19.49 -19.10
N THR A 58 3.63 -18.56 -18.72
CA THR A 58 3.46 -17.77 -17.51
C THR A 58 2.66 -16.51 -17.86
N THR A 59 1.37 -16.55 -17.61
CA THR A 59 0.45 -15.42 -17.80
C THR A 59 0.13 -14.72 -16.47
N GLU A 60 0.44 -15.39 -15.36
CA GLU A 60 0.24 -14.91 -14.00
C GLU A 60 1.51 -15.15 -13.17
N ASN A 61 1.70 -14.38 -12.13
CA ASN A 61 2.80 -14.58 -11.19
C ASN A 61 2.58 -15.88 -10.41
N GLN A 62 3.54 -16.79 -10.47
CA GLN A 62 3.50 -18.05 -9.73
C GLN A 62 4.41 -17.95 -8.51
N LYS A 63 3.84 -18.14 -7.32
CA LYS A 63 4.55 -18.06 -6.03
C LYS A 63 4.75 -19.48 -5.49
N GLU A 64 6.02 -19.84 -5.17
CA GLU A 64 6.39 -21.13 -4.61
C GLU A 64 7.28 -20.96 -3.37
N LEU A 65 7.07 -21.80 -2.38
CA LEU A 65 7.84 -21.79 -1.14
C LEU A 65 9.21 -22.41 -1.38
N TYR A 66 10.27 -21.68 -1.08
CA TYR A 66 11.66 -22.16 -1.14
C TYR A 66 12.12 -22.75 0.19
N LYS A 67 11.98 -21.97 1.26
CA LYS A 67 12.25 -22.33 2.67
C LYS A 67 11.22 -21.60 3.54
N ASP A 68 11.27 -21.79 4.85
CA ASP A 68 10.38 -21.12 5.79
C ASP A 68 10.23 -19.61 5.48
N HIS A 69 9.03 -19.21 5.13
CA HIS A 69 8.68 -17.81 4.79
C HIS A 69 9.44 -17.18 3.60
N ILE A 70 10.19 -17.98 2.81
CA ILE A 70 10.93 -17.51 1.65
C ILE A 70 10.29 -18.04 0.39
N TYR A 71 9.89 -17.14 -0.48
CA TYR A 71 9.14 -17.47 -1.67
C TYR A 71 9.85 -17.02 -2.94
N PHE A 72 9.88 -17.90 -3.91
CA PHE A 72 10.23 -17.53 -5.29
C PHE A 72 8.95 -17.17 -6.05
N ILE A 73 9.02 -16.07 -6.81
CA ILE A 73 7.92 -15.61 -7.65
C ILE A 73 8.41 -15.55 -9.10
N ASP A 74 7.88 -16.46 -9.93
CA ASP A 74 8.15 -16.46 -11.37
C ASP A 74 7.21 -15.47 -12.07
N THR A 75 7.79 -14.48 -12.77
CA THR A 75 7.04 -13.45 -13.47
C THR A 75 6.94 -13.72 -14.96
N PRO A 76 5.88 -13.23 -15.63
CA PRO A 76 5.85 -13.19 -17.09
C PRO A 76 7.09 -12.49 -17.66
N GLY A 77 7.60 -12.98 -18.78
CA GLY A 77 8.74 -12.33 -19.45
C GLY A 77 8.37 -10.95 -20.00
N LEU A 78 9.32 -10.03 -20.00
CA LEU A 78 9.23 -8.78 -20.76
C LEU A 78 8.98 -9.11 -22.25
N ASP A 79 8.30 -8.32 -22.98
CA ASP A 79 7.86 -8.44 -24.38
C ASP A 79 6.37 -8.76 -24.51
N VAL A 80 5.60 -8.64 -23.43
CA VAL A 80 4.16 -8.87 -23.39
C VAL A 80 3.43 -7.55 -23.16
N ASN A 81 2.12 -7.54 -23.37
CA ASN A 81 1.26 -6.35 -23.38
C ASN A 81 1.37 -5.48 -22.11
N MET A 82 1.03 -4.18 -22.23
CA MET A 82 1.07 -3.20 -21.14
C MET A 82 0.33 -3.62 -19.85
N GLU A 83 -0.73 -4.44 -19.96
CA GLU A 83 -1.47 -4.96 -18.82
C GLU A 83 -0.68 -5.96 -17.98
N ASP A 84 0.14 -6.80 -18.62
CA ASP A 84 1.02 -7.76 -17.94
C ASP A 84 2.17 -7.03 -17.23
N ASP A 85 2.58 -5.86 -17.73
CA ASP A 85 3.60 -5.02 -17.11
C ASP A 85 3.13 -4.48 -15.76
N GLU A 86 1.90 -4.01 -15.62
CA GLU A 86 1.37 -3.48 -14.35
C GLU A 86 1.31 -4.56 -13.27
N VAL A 87 0.88 -5.76 -13.63
CA VAL A 87 0.84 -6.92 -12.71
C VAL A 87 2.24 -7.30 -12.28
N ALA A 88 3.21 -7.38 -13.19
CA ALA A 88 4.60 -7.66 -12.88
C ALA A 88 5.21 -6.57 -11.98
N TYR A 89 4.95 -5.28 -12.26
CA TYR A 89 5.47 -4.19 -11.44
C TYR A 89 4.89 -4.15 -10.02
N SER A 90 3.67 -4.61 -9.82
CA SER A 90 3.10 -4.75 -8.47
C SER A 90 3.87 -5.74 -7.60
N VAL A 91 4.38 -6.81 -8.22
CA VAL A 91 5.20 -7.83 -7.56
C VAL A 91 6.62 -7.32 -7.29
N TYR A 92 7.22 -6.61 -8.25
CA TYR A 92 8.56 -6.03 -8.05
C TYR A 92 8.61 -5.04 -6.89
N LYS A 93 7.56 -4.26 -6.66
CA LYS A 93 7.45 -3.36 -5.50
C LYS A 93 7.47 -4.09 -4.14
N GLN A 94 7.09 -5.36 -4.12
CA GLN A 94 7.06 -6.18 -2.91
C GLN A 94 8.29 -7.09 -2.81
N ALA A 95 9.17 -7.10 -3.82
CA ALA A 95 10.34 -7.95 -3.86
C ALA A 95 11.37 -7.50 -2.82
N ASN A 96 11.88 -8.47 -2.04
CA ASN A 96 13.03 -8.28 -1.17
C ASN A 96 14.34 -8.52 -1.92
N PHE A 97 14.29 -9.29 -3.03
CA PHE A 97 15.43 -9.50 -3.90
C PHE A 97 14.97 -9.79 -5.32
N ILE A 98 15.64 -9.17 -6.32
CA ILE A 98 15.33 -9.34 -7.73
C ILE A 98 16.48 -10.04 -8.43
N ILE A 99 16.19 -11.17 -9.07
CA ILE A 99 17.11 -11.90 -9.94
C ILE A 99 16.77 -11.55 -11.39
N TYR A 100 17.60 -10.72 -12.02
CA TYR A 100 17.43 -10.38 -13.42
C TYR A 100 18.14 -11.37 -14.31
N VAL A 101 17.37 -12.07 -15.13
CA VAL A 101 17.88 -13.16 -15.97
C VAL A 101 18.12 -12.70 -17.41
N HIS A 102 19.35 -12.83 -17.86
CA HIS A 102 19.78 -12.52 -19.23
C HIS A 102 20.39 -13.74 -19.92
N ASN A 103 20.15 -13.84 -21.21
CA ASN A 103 20.73 -14.89 -22.05
C ASN A 103 21.93 -14.34 -22.86
N PRO A 104 23.18 -14.63 -22.48
CA PRO A 104 24.36 -14.08 -23.16
C PRO A 104 24.55 -14.55 -24.59
N ARG A 105 23.80 -15.57 -25.07
CA ARG A 105 23.81 -15.98 -26.48
C ARG A 105 23.38 -14.87 -27.43
N ILE A 106 22.57 -13.93 -26.95
CA ILE A 106 22.08 -12.79 -27.72
C ILE A 106 23.01 -11.57 -27.61
N GLY A 107 24.13 -11.68 -26.89
CA GLY A 107 25.11 -10.62 -26.69
C GLY A 107 24.83 -9.78 -25.44
N GLU A 108 25.01 -8.49 -25.55
CA GLU A 108 24.81 -7.50 -24.48
C GLU A 108 23.33 -7.28 -24.14
N LEU A 109 23.07 -6.50 -23.08
CA LEU A 109 21.72 -6.09 -22.72
C LEU A 109 21.11 -5.21 -23.82
N HIS A 110 19.93 -5.61 -24.30
CA HIS A 110 19.18 -4.81 -25.25
C HIS A 110 18.58 -3.56 -24.58
N LYS A 111 18.30 -2.53 -25.38
CA LYS A 111 17.69 -1.28 -24.89
C LYS A 111 16.46 -1.52 -24.02
N LYS A 112 15.57 -2.44 -24.40
CA LYS A 112 14.37 -2.76 -23.61
C LYS A 112 14.71 -3.34 -22.22
N GLU A 113 15.79 -4.12 -22.10
CA GLU A 113 16.26 -4.65 -20.83
C GLU A 113 16.84 -3.54 -19.95
N LEU A 114 17.65 -2.66 -20.55
CA LEU A 114 18.18 -1.47 -19.87
C LEU A 114 17.08 -0.53 -19.39
N ASP A 115 16.09 -0.25 -20.22
CA ASP A 115 14.93 0.59 -19.86
C ASP A 115 14.11 -0.05 -18.72
N HIS A 116 13.98 -1.38 -18.74
CA HIS A 116 13.30 -2.10 -17.65
C HIS A 116 14.10 -2.04 -16.35
N ILE A 117 15.41 -2.27 -16.36
CA ILE A 117 16.27 -2.18 -15.18
C ILE A 117 16.23 -0.75 -14.60
N LYS A 118 16.27 0.28 -15.45
CA LYS A 118 16.09 1.69 -15.03
C LYS A 118 14.77 1.89 -14.32
N ARG A 119 13.67 1.42 -14.90
CA ARG A 119 12.34 1.53 -14.32
C ARG A 119 12.24 0.81 -12.96
N LEU A 120 12.87 -0.35 -12.79
CA LEU A 120 12.95 -1.03 -11.49
C LEU A 120 13.76 -0.22 -10.48
N ALA A 121 14.87 0.36 -10.89
CA ALA A 121 15.69 1.23 -10.05
C ALA A 121 14.94 2.52 -9.62
N ASP A 122 14.15 3.12 -10.51
CA ASP A 122 13.33 4.30 -10.21
C ASP A 122 12.23 3.99 -9.17
N ILE A 123 11.67 2.78 -9.21
CA ILE A 123 10.62 2.35 -8.27
C ILE A 123 11.17 2.06 -6.87
N LEU A 124 12.37 1.46 -6.78
CA LEU A 124 12.95 0.94 -5.54
C LEU A 124 14.06 1.84 -4.97
N THR A 125 14.42 2.92 -5.62
CA THR A 125 15.65 3.72 -5.51
C THR A 125 16.91 2.96 -5.94
N PRO A 126 17.87 3.62 -6.63
CA PRO A 126 19.06 2.94 -7.15
C PRO A 126 19.91 2.27 -6.06
N GLU A 127 20.07 2.90 -4.90
CA GLU A 127 20.87 2.37 -3.79
C GLU A 127 20.24 1.10 -3.21
N TYR A 128 18.94 1.12 -2.92
CA TYR A 128 18.22 -0.05 -2.41
C TYR A 128 18.22 -1.17 -3.46
N PHE A 129 17.90 -0.84 -4.72
CA PHE A 129 17.85 -1.81 -5.80
C PHE A 129 19.20 -2.50 -6.02
N ARG A 130 20.31 -1.77 -5.97
CA ARG A 130 21.66 -2.33 -6.13
C ARG A 130 21.99 -3.41 -5.10
N SER A 131 21.62 -3.25 -3.84
CA SER A 131 21.85 -4.25 -2.77
C SER A 131 20.87 -5.41 -2.81
N HIS A 132 19.73 -5.25 -3.50
CA HIS A 132 18.65 -6.23 -3.59
C HIS A 132 18.49 -6.78 -5.02
N PHE A 133 19.55 -6.77 -5.80
CA PHE A 133 19.56 -7.15 -7.20
C PHE A 133 20.78 -8.02 -7.53
N ALA A 134 20.56 -9.05 -8.32
CA ALA A 134 21.64 -9.77 -9.00
C ALA A 134 21.29 -9.98 -10.47
N MET A 135 22.30 -9.86 -11.33
CA MET A 135 22.22 -10.28 -12.71
C MET A 135 22.61 -11.74 -12.82
N VAL A 136 21.82 -12.54 -13.52
CA VAL A 136 22.11 -13.95 -13.80
C VAL A 136 22.22 -14.16 -15.30
N MET A 137 23.41 -14.54 -15.73
CA MET A 137 23.72 -14.92 -17.10
C MET A 137 23.47 -16.42 -17.25
N THR A 138 22.42 -16.80 -17.97
CA THR A 138 22.06 -18.21 -18.21
C THR A 138 22.87 -18.82 -19.37
N PHE A 139 22.71 -20.11 -19.62
CA PHE A 139 23.40 -20.84 -20.71
C PHE A 139 24.92 -20.74 -20.65
N SER A 140 25.52 -20.61 -19.48
CA SER A 140 26.96 -20.42 -19.30
C SER A 140 27.79 -21.62 -19.78
N GLU A 141 27.19 -22.81 -19.94
CA GLU A 141 27.87 -23.99 -20.50
C GLU A 141 28.43 -23.76 -21.90
N GLU A 142 27.90 -22.84 -22.68
CA GLU A 142 28.36 -22.53 -24.03
C GLU A 142 29.65 -21.69 -24.05
N PHE A 143 29.95 -21.08 -22.91
CA PHE A 143 31.09 -20.21 -22.72
C PHE A 143 32.19 -20.86 -21.86
N LEU A 144 32.12 -22.18 -21.64
CA LEU A 144 33.18 -22.93 -20.96
C LEU A 144 34.37 -23.22 -21.88
N GLY A 145 35.52 -23.39 -21.28
CA GLY A 145 36.76 -23.76 -22.00
C GLY A 145 37.22 -22.69 -22.98
N ARG A 146 37.30 -23.02 -24.26
CA ARG A 146 37.82 -22.12 -25.32
C ARG A 146 36.96 -20.86 -25.59
N ASN A 147 35.73 -20.83 -25.11
CA ASN A 147 34.82 -19.72 -25.35
C ASN A 147 34.73 -18.74 -24.15
N LYS A 148 35.58 -18.90 -23.14
CA LYS A 148 35.53 -18.06 -21.93
C LYS A 148 35.72 -16.57 -22.27
N ASP A 149 36.65 -16.25 -23.15
CA ASP A 149 36.95 -14.88 -23.56
C ASP A 149 35.71 -14.19 -24.18
N LYS A 150 34.86 -14.94 -24.88
CA LYS A 150 33.62 -14.40 -25.45
C LYS A 150 32.60 -14.01 -24.36
N LEU A 151 32.57 -14.73 -23.24
CA LEU A 151 31.73 -14.35 -22.13
C LEU A 151 32.24 -13.06 -21.47
N ASP A 152 33.55 -12.95 -21.30
CA ASP A 152 34.18 -11.75 -20.75
C ASP A 152 33.93 -10.52 -21.65
N GLU A 153 33.97 -10.67 -22.97
CA GLU A 153 33.59 -9.63 -23.93
C GLU A 153 32.12 -9.14 -23.74
N ILE A 154 31.20 -10.03 -23.38
CA ILE A 154 29.79 -9.67 -23.07
C ILE A 154 29.65 -9.08 -21.67
N LEU A 155 30.36 -9.60 -20.67
CA LEU A 155 30.26 -9.18 -19.30
C LEU A 155 30.78 -7.75 -19.07
N VAL A 156 31.83 -7.33 -19.80
CA VAL A 156 32.38 -5.97 -19.64
C VAL A 156 31.34 -4.88 -19.95
N PRO A 157 30.67 -4.84 -21.10
CA PRO A 157 29.64 -3.84 -21.37
C PRO A 157 28.40 -4.00 -20.50
N VAL A 158 28.03 -5.22 -20.11
CA VAL A 158 26.93 -5.47 -19.17
C VAL A 158 27.23 -4.83 -17.82
N ARG A 159 28.42 -5.05 -17.26
CA ARG A 159 28.86 -4.41 -16.00
C ARG A 159 28.84 -2.90 -16.09
N ALA A 160 29.39 -2.34 -17.18
CA ALA A 160 29.42 -0.91 -17.41
C ALA A 160 28.01 -0.29 -17.43
N SER A 161 27.10 -0.93 -18.18
CA SER A 161 25.69 -0.48 -18.26
C SER A 161 24.96 -0.55 -16.92
N LEU A 162 25.18 -1.62 -16.15
CA LEU A 162 24.59 -1.76 -14.82
C LEU A 162 25.15 -0.75 -13.84
N GLN A 163 26.47 -0.51 -13.88
CA GLN A 163 27.13 0.50 -13.05
C GLN A 163 26.63 1.91 -13.34
N ASP A 164 26.41 2.23 -14.62
CA ASP A 164 25.84 3.53 -15.03
C ASP A 164 24.40 3.73 -14.50
N ILE A 165 23.57 2.68 -14.57
CA ILE A 165 22.18 2.75 -14.11
C ILE A 165 22.09 2.76 -12.58
N LEU A 166 22.89 1.94 -11.88
CA LEU A 166 22.72 1.65 -10.45
C LEU A 166 23.74 2.38 -9.55
N GLY A 167 24.68 3.12 -10.16
CA GLY A 167 25.65 3.92 -9.46
C GLY A 167 26.69 3.11 -8.68
N GLY A 168 26.91 1.83 -9.03
CA GLY A 168 27.90 0.97 -8.37
C GLY A 168 27.90 -0.46 -8.88
N GLU A 169 28.78 -1.28 -8.33
CA GLU A 169 28.89 -2.68 -8.71
C GLU A 169 27.69 -3.51 -8.23
N VAL A 170 27.31 -4.49 -9.04
CA VAL A 170 26.27 -5.47 -8.75
C VAL A 170 26.81 -6.89 -8.88
N GLN A 171 26.19 -7.84 -8.21
CA GLN A 171 26.52 -9.25 -8.33
C GLN A 171 26.07 -9.78 -9.68
N ILE A 172 26.98 -10.49 -10.37
CA ILE A 172 26.68 -11.18 -11.63
C ILE A 172 27.07 -12.64 -11.49
N PHE A 173 26.10 -13.53 -11.69
CA PHE A 173 26.29 -14.97 -11.67
C PHE A 173 26.16 -15.54 -13.06
N CYS A 174 27.08 -16.42 -13.43
CA CYS A 174 27.04 -17.19 -14.70
C CYS A 174 26.54 -18.60 -14.33
N ILE A 175 25.38 -18.99 -14.87
CA ILE A 175 24.76 -20.27 -14.53
C ILE A 175 24.43 -21.11 -15.76
N SER A 176 24.38 -22.41 -15.54
CA SER A 176 23.89 -23.40 -16.52
C SER A 176 22.84 -24.30 -15.90
N ASN A 177 21.57 -24.07 -16.23
CA ASN A 177 20.48 -24.97 -15.86
C ASN A 177 20.69 -26.38 -16.45
N LYS A 178 21.32 -26.49 -17.65
CA LYS A 178 21.60 -27.75 -18.29
C LYS A 178 22.62 -28.58 -17.54
N LEU A 179 23.73 -27.99 -17.08
CA LEU A 179 24.71 -28.69 -16.26
C LEU A 179 24.13 -29.11 -14.93
N TYR A 180 23.32 -28.28 -14.33
CA TYR A 180 22.61 -28.65 -13.09
C TYR A 180 21.68 -29.85 -13.29
N ASP A 181 20.87 -29.85 -14.35
CA ASP A 181 20.01 -30.98 -14.72
C ASP A 181 20.83 -32.26 -14.97
N GLN A 182 21.99 -32.14 -15.66
CA GLN A 182 22.92 -33.28 -15.86
C GLN A 182 23.46 -33.79 -14.55
N ALA A 183 23.82 -32.92 -13.63
CA ALA A 183 24.29 -33.30 -12.30
C ALA A 183 23.26 -34.08 -11.51
N CYS A 184 21.98 -33.68 -11.61
CA CYS A 184 20.88 -34.39 -10.93
C CYS A 184 20.61 -35.78 -11.50
N ASN A 185 20.99 -36.04 -12.75
CA ASN A 185 20.66 -37.28 -13.47
C ASN A 185 21.85 -38.24 -13.64
N VAL A 186 23.08 -37.82 -13.32
CA VAL A 186 24.27 -38.64 -13.44
C VAL A 186 24.54 -39.46 -12.18
N SER A 187 24.86 -40.76 -12.36
CA SER A 187 25.19 -41.64 -11.25
C SER A 187 26.64 -41.60 -10.81
N ASP A 188 27.55 -41.06 -11.66
CA ASP A 188 28.97 -40.95 -11.34
C ASP A 188 29.19 -39.72 -10.45
N SER A 189 29.59 -39.94 -9.21
CA SER A 189 29.79 -38.88 -8.21
C SER A 189 30.86 -37.86 -8.60
N ARG A 190 31.88 -38.24 -9.37
CA ARG A 190 32.93 -37.32 -9.84
C ARG A 190 32.37 -36.38 -10.92
N LYS A 191 31.63 -36.92 -11.88
CA LYS A 191 30.94 -36.13 -12.89
C LYS A 191 29.88 -35.24 -12.30
N GLN A 192 29.10 -35.77 -11.33
CA GLN A 192 28.10 -35.00 -10.61
C GLN A 192 28.71 -33.76 -9.98
N LYS A 193 29.79 -33.91 -9.23
CA LYS A 193 30.51 -32.81 -8.60
C LYS A 193 30.96 -31.75 -9.63
N VAL A 194 31.58 -32.18 -10.70
CA VAL A 194 32.06 -31.28 -11.79
C VAL A 194 30.89 -30.53 -12.41
N PHE A 195 29.77 -31.19 -12.67
CA PHE A 195 28.60 -30.53 -13.26
C PHE A 195 27.96 -29.55 -12.29
N LEU A 196 27.86 -29.87 -11.00
CA LEU A 196 27.34 -28.95 -9.98
C LEU A 196 28.21 -27.69 -9.86
N GLU A 197 29.54 -27.87 -9.74
CA GLU A 197 30.47 -26.74 -9.61
C GLU A 197 30.42 -25.83 -10.86
N ASN A 198 30.38 -26.39 -12.06
CA ASN A 198 30.29 -25.62 -13.29
C ASN A 198 28.89 -25.11 -13.61
N SER A 199 27.86 -25.53 -12.91
CA SER A 199 26.50 -25.03 -13.10
C SER A 199 26.30 -23.59 -12.56
N GLY A 200 27.11 -23.16 -11.59
CA GLY A 200 26.97 -21.88 -10.91
C GLY A 200 25.75 -21.78 -9.96
N ILE A 201 24.87 -22.78 -9.97
CA ILE A 201 23.64 -22.80 -9.15
C ILE A 201 23.96 -22.81 -7.67
N LEU A 202 24.99 -23.57 -7.26
CA LEU A 202 25.38 -23.64 -5.84
C LEU A 202 25.86 -22.28 -5.32
N ALA A 203 26.68 -21.57 -6.09
CA ALA A 203 27.16 -20.24 -5.72
C ALA A 203 26.02 -19.23 -5.57
N LEU A 204 25.01 -19.29 -6.45
CA LEU A 204 23.84 -18.44 -6.33
C LEU A 204 22.97 -18.79 -5.12
N ARG A 205 22.80 -20.09 -4.81
CA ARG A 205 22.13 -20.54 -3.57
C ARG A 205 22.84 -20.05 -2.31
N GLU A 206 24.15 -20.25 -2.25
CA GLU A 206 24.99 -19.80 -1.13
C GLU A 206 24.85 -18.30 -0.93
N PHE A 207 24.95 -17.51 -1.99
CA PHE A 207 24.72 -16.08 -1.94
C PHE A 207 23.34 -15.71 -1.38
N ILE A 208 22.26 -16.37 -1.86
CA ILE A 208 20.90 -16.15 -1.34
C ILE A 208 20.87 -16.48 0.15
N ASP A 209 21.34 -17.67 0.54
CA ASP A 209 21.28 -18.14 1.94
C ASP A 209 22.07 -17.24 2.91
N GLU A 210 23.19 -16.69 2.48
CA GLU A 210 24.00 -15.74 3.26
C GLU A 210 23.31 -14.40 3.45
N HIS A 211 22.52 -13.94 2.46
CA HIS A 211 21.86 -12.64 2.50
C HIS A 211 20.45 -12.66 3.11
N LEU A 212 19.84 -13.85 3.21
CA LEU A 212 18.49 -13.98 3.77
C LEU A 212 18.31 -13.32 5.14
N PRO A 213 19.22 -13.49 6.14
CA PRO A 213 19.05 -12.84 7.45
C PRO A 213 19.04 -11.31 7.34
N ILE A 214 19.83 -10.75 6.42
CA ILE A 214 19.91 -9.30 6.19
C ILE A 214 18.59 -8.82 5.61
N TRP A 215 18.10 -9.45 4.55
CA TRP A 215 16.83 -9.08 3.92
C TRP A 215 15.64 -9.24 4.86
N GLN A 216 15.63 -10.27 5.71
CA GLN A 216 14.60 -10.43 6.75
C GLN A 216 14.63 -9.27 7.75
N GLN A 217 15.81 -8.88 8.23
CA GLN A 217 15.94 -7.76 9.16
C GLN A 217 15.48 -6.43 8.52
N GLU A 218 15.87 -6.18 7.27
CA GLU A 218 15.47 -4.99 6.52
C GLU A 218 13.97 -4.98 6.24
N ASN A 219 13.39 -6.13 5.88
CA ASN A 219 11.94 -6.25 5.69
C ASN A 219 11.18 -5.92 6.97
N VAL A 220 11.57 -6.47 8.10
CA VAL A 220 10.98 -6.16 9.41
C VAL A 220 11.08 -4.66 9.72
N ALA A 221 12.23 -4.03 9.46
CA ALA A 221 12.42 -2.60 9.67
C ALA A 221 11.51 -1.76 8.77
N LEU A 222 11.39 -2.14 7.49
CA LEU A 222 10.50 -1.50 6.52
C LEU A 222 9.03 -1.61 6.92
N GLN A 223 8.59 -2.80 7.33
CA GLN A 223 7.22 -3.04 7.78
C GLN A 223 6.90 -2.24 9.06
N LYS A 224 7.82 -2.15 10.01
CA LYS A 224 7.68 -1.30 11.20
C LYS A 224 7.52 0.17 10.84
N LYS A 225 8.31 0.68 9.90
CA LYS A 225 8.20 2.07 9.41
C LYS A 225 6.85 2.30 8.72
N HIS A 226 6.42 1.36 7.88
CA HIS A 226 5.11 1.43 7.23
C HIS A 226 3.97 1.51 8.27
N PHE A 227 4.02 0.65 9.29
CA PHE A 227 3.02 0.67 10.37
C PHE A 227 3.05 1.97 11.18
N ALA A 228 4.23 2.55 11.43
CA ALA A 228 4.35 3.84 12.10
C ALA A 228 3.67 4.96 11.30
N ASN A 229 3.92 5.03 9.99
CA ASN A 229 3.28 6.01 9.10
C ASN A 229 1.75 5.84 9.06
N LEU A 230 1.27 4.61 8.93
CA LEU A 230 -0.16 4.29 8.95
C LEU A 230 -0.84 4.77 10.24
N ARG A 231 -0.18 4.56 11.38
CA ARG A 231 -0.66 5.02 12.68
C ARG A 231 -0.71 6.54 12.76
N GLU A 232 0.29 7.23 12.23
CA GLU A 232 0.35 8.69 12.19
C GLU A 232 -0.78 9.27 11.34
N ASP A 233 -0.99 8.74 10.13
CA ASP A 233 -2.09 9.15 9.25
C ASP A 233 -3.47 8.94 9.90
N ALA A 234 -3.66 7.82 10.58
CA ALA A 234 -4.90 7.55 11.30
C ALA A 234 -5.12 8.52 12.46
N LEU A 235 -4.07 8.89 13.20
CA LEU A 235 -4.15 9.88 14.28
C LEU A 235 -4.55 11.25 13.75
N ILE A 236 -3.98 11.69 12.62
CA ILE A 236 -4.35 12.96 11.97
C ILE A 236 -5.84 12.95 11.60
N GLN A 237 -6.33 11.88 10.97
CA GLN A 237 -7.75 11.76 10.61
C GLN A 237 -8.68 11.78 11.83
N LEU A 238 -8.29 11.11 12.92
CA LEU A 238 -9.07 11.11 14.16
C LEU A 238 -9.09 12.49 14.84
N GLU A 239 -7.98 13.23 14.81
CA GLU A 239 -7.94 14.60 15.34
C GLU A 239 -8.81 15.56 14.52
N GLU A 240 -8.83 15.44 13.21
CA GLU A 240 -9.73 16.21 12.34
C GLU A 240 -11.20 15.92 12.65
N LEU A 241 -11.59 14.65 12.80
CA LEU A 241 -12.94 14.27 13.18
C LEU A 241 -13.32 14.79 14.57
N ARG A 242 -12.41 14.74 15.54
CA ARG A 242 -12.61 15.31 16.87
C ARG A 242 -12.89 16.80 16.79
N LYS A 243 -12.07 17.55 16.05
CA LYS A 243 -12.25 18.99 15.87
C LYS A 243 -13.60 19.34 15.21
N GLN A 244 -13.99 18.58 14.18
CA GLN A 244 -15.30 18.75 13.55
C GLN A 244 -16.45 18.53 14.55
N ALA A 245 -16.37 17.49 15.38
CA ALA A 245 -17.37 17.20 16.40
C ALA A 245 -17.44 18.30 17.49
N GLU A 246 -16.29 18.82 17.93
CA GLU A 246 -16.23 19.94 18.89
C GLU A 246 -16.87 21.22 18.32
N ASP A 247 -16.60 21.54 17.05
CA ASP A 247 -17.18 22.70 16.38
C ASP A 247 -18.70 22.54 16.16
N GLU A 248 -19.16 21.34 15.85
CA GLU A 248 -20.58 21.04 15.72
C GLU A 248 -21.28 21.15 17.08
N GLN A 249 -20.67 20.66 18.14
CA GLN A 249 -21.19 20.79 19.51
C GLN A 249 -21.31 22.27 19.94
N LYS A 250 -20.31 23.10 19.64
CA LYS A 250 -20.35 24.55 19.90
C LYS A 250 -21.51 25.21 19.17
N ARG A 251 -21.68 24.93 17.86
CA ARG A 251 -22.80 25.46 17.05
C ARG A 251 -24.16 25.05 17.62
N HIS A 252 -24.30 23.80 18.09
CA HIS A 252 -25.54 23.35 18.76
C HIS A 252 -25.79 24.09 20.06
N GLN A 253 -24.77 24.31 20.90
CA GLN A 253 -24.89 25.07 22.13
C GLN A 253 -25.29 26.53 21.86
N GLU A 254 -24.72 27.18 20.84
CA GLU A 254 -25.07 28.55 20.46
C GLU A 254 -26.51 28.64 19.97
N LYS A 255 -26.95 27.75 19.09
CA LYS A 255 -28.35 27.68 18.64
C LYS A 255 -29.32 27.46 19.82
N PHE A 256 -28.95 26.60 20.75
CA PHE A 256 -29.78 26.36 21.94
C PHE A 256 -29.87 27.60 22.84
N LYS A 257 -28.77 28.33 23.03
CA LYS A 257 -28.76 29.62 23.76
C LYS A 257 -29.66 30.65 23.08
N GLU A 258 -29.56 30.80 21.76
CA GLU A 258 -30.42 31.70 20.99
C GLU A 258 -31.92 31.34 21.10
N GLN A 259 -32.26 30.06 20.97
CA GLN A 259 -33.65 29.60 21.13
C GLN A 259 -34.18 29.88 22.55
N LYS A 260 -33.39 29.60 23.57
CA LYS A 260 -33.74 29.91 24.97
C LYS A 260 -33.96 31.39 25.18
N GLN A 261 -33.16 32.27 24.55
CA GLN A 261 -33.34 33.71 24.64
C GLN A 261 -34.63 34.18 23.93
N ARG A 262 -34.89 33.68 22.69
CA ARG A 262 -36.15 33.97 21.97
C ARG A 262 -37.39 33.58 22.74
N VAL A 263 -37.35 32.43 23.43
CA VAL A 263 -38.46 31.99 24.29
C VAL A 263 -38.63 32.94 25.47
N LYS A 264 -37.56 33.35 26.16
CA LYS A 264 -37.62 34.35 27.25
C LYS A 264 -38.22 35.69 26.80
N ASP A 265 -37.76 36.19 25.65
CA ASP A 265 -38.25 37.46 25.08
C ASP A 265 -39.72 37.35 24.68
N GLY A 266 -40.14 36.20 24.14
CA GLY A 266 -41.55 35.90 23.85
C GLY A 266 -42.41 35.91 25.09
N PHE A 267 -41.98 35.29 26.21
CA PHE A 267 -42.69 35.34 27.49
C PHE A 267 -42.75 36.76 28.07
N ALA A 268 -41.65 37.51 28.05
CA ALA A 268 -41.63 38.90 28.50
C ALA A 268 -42.62 39.77 27.70
N ASN A 269 -42.66 39.65 26.40
CA ASN A 269 -43.60 40.39 25.51
C ASN A 269 -45.04 39.97 25.78
N ALA A 270 -45.33 38.68 25.95
CA ALA A 270 -46.66 38.19 26.29
C ALA A 270 -47.15 38.75 27.67
N THR A 271 -46.26 38.75 28.66
CA THR A 271 -46.54 39.30 30.00
C THR A 271 -46.84 40.80 29.92
N ALA A 272 -46.05 41.58 29.18
CA ALA A 272 -46.31 43.02 29.00
C ALA A 272 -47.65 43.28 28.32
N ARG A 273 -48.02 42.49 27.30
CA ARG A 273 -49.33 42.59 26.64
C ARG A 273 -50.50 42.29 27.62
N ILE A 274 -50.38 41.24 28.42
CA ILE A 274 -51.36 40.88 29.46
C ILE A 274 -51.51 42.06 30.42
N GLN A 275 -50.43 42.65 30.89
CA GLN A 275 -50.48 43.82 31.78
C GLN A 275 -51.21 45.02 31.16
N GLN A 276 -50.94 45.33 29.86
CA GLN A 276 -51.65 46.39 29.13
C GLN A 276 -53.15 46.11 29.04
N TYR A 277 -53.53 44.88 28.69
CA TYR A 277 -54.95 44.50 28.62
C TYR A 277 -55.61 44.57 29.99
N THR A 278 -54.95 44.11 31.05
CA THR A 278 -55.48 44.20 32.43
C THR A 278 -55.74 45.67 32.88
N THR A 279 -54.74 46.54 32.55
CA THR A 279 -54.88 47.98 32.85
C THR A 279 -56.08 48.64 32.11
N ARG A 280 -56.22 48.29 30.81
CA ARG A 280 -57.36 48.78 30.00
C ARG A 280 -58.68 48.26 30.52
N LEU A 281 -58.76 46.97 30.84
CA LEU A 281 -60.00 46.38 31.47
C LEU A 281 -60.36 47.03 32.74
N ASN A 282 -59.42 47.34 33.65
CA ASN A 282 -59.64 48.04 34.87
C ASN A 282 -60.17 49.48 34.66
N LYS A 283 -59.62 50.20 33.64
CA LYS A 283 -60.17 51.54 33.26
C LYS A 283 -61.63 51.46 32.78
N GLU A 284 -61.95 50.49 31.93
CA GLU A 284 -63.28 50.25 31.43
C GLU A 284 -64.27 49.86 32.55
N LYS A 285 -63.83 48.97 33.46
CA LYS A 285 -64.55 48.57 34.66
C LYS A 285 -64.87 49.76 35.55
N ASN A 286 -63.92 50.66 35.79
CA ASN A 286 -64.14 51.90 36.58
C ASN A 286 -65.09 52.86 35.88
N ALA A 287 -65.02 53.02 34.53
CA ALA A 287 -65.97 53.84 33.78
C ALA A 287 -67.41 53.27 33.88
N VAL A 288 -67.60 51.95 33.77
CA VAL A 288 -68.90 51.31 33.94
C VAL A 288 -69.45 51.51 35.35
N ASN A 289 -68.59 51.38 36.40
CA ASN A 289 -68.99 51.65 37.75
C ASN A 289 -69.39 53.10 37.99
N ASN A 290 -68.69 54.05 37.39
CA ASN A 290 -69.08 55.48 37.47
C ASN A 290 -70.39 55.74 36.75
N LEU A 291 -70.64 55.17 35.58
CA LEU A 291 -71.92 55.24 34.87
C LEU A 291 -73.04 54.63 35.68
N LYS A 292 -72.80 53.46 36.33
CA LYS A 292 -73.85 52.89 37.30
C LYS A 292 -74.16 53.81 38.44
N LYS A 293 -73.15 54.45 39.05
CA LYS A 293 -73.37 55.48 40.09
C LYS A 293 -74.18 56.66 39.61
N SER A 294 -73.81 57.20 38.41
CA SER A 294 -74.53 58.29 37.80
C SER A 294 -75.98 57.93 37.48
N LEU A 295 -76.20 56.71 36.97
CA LEU A 295 -77.55 56.17 36.72
C LEU A 295 -78.38 56.01 38.00
N SER A 296 -77.76 55.55 39.11
CA SER A 296 -78.46 55.45 40.41
C SER A 296 -78.83 56.83 40.94
N THR A 297 -77.93 57.81 40.85
CA THR A 297 -78.22 59.20 41.28
C THR A 297 -79.34 59.85 40.44
N LEU A 298 -79.36 59.62 39.12
CA LEU A 298 -80.43 60.08 38.22
C LEU A 298 -81.80 59.41 38.58
N ARG A 299 -81.79 58.14 38.88
CA ARG A 299 -82.99 57.41 39.32
C ARG A 299 -83.51 57.93 40.67
N GLU A 300 -82.64 58.27 41.60
CA GLU A 300 -83.02 58.88 42.87
C GLU A 300 -83.60 60.31 42.69
N LYS A 301 -82.93 61.07 41.78
CA LYS A 301 -83.42 62.42 41.45
C LYS A 301 -84.79 62.35 40.77
N HIS A 302 -85.00 61.45 39.84
CA HIS A 302 -86.30 61.25 39.17
C HIS A 302 -87.37 60.78 40.17
N LYS A 303 -87.05 59.96 41.13
CA LYS A 303 -87.95 59.59 42.24
C LYS A 303 -88.38 60.82 43.11
N ARG A 304 -87.45 61.78 43.30
CA ARG A 304 -87.75 62.98 44.12
C ARG A 304 -88.55 64.04 43.36
N GLU A 305 -88.55 64.02 42.00
CA GLU A 305 -89.32 64.97 41.21
C GLU A 305 -90.76 64.53 40.92
N TYR A 306 -91.07 63.25 41.12
CA TYR A 306 -92.39 62.68 40.82
C TYR A 306 -93.14 62.08 42.04
N TYR A 307 -92.64 62.32 43.27
CA TYR A 307 -93.31 62.07 44.54
C TYR A 307 -93.15 63.31 45.42
#